data_69cd592d661427833d5bb31cb31d58c3
#
_entry.id   69cd592d661427833d5bb31cb31d58c3
#
_cell.length_a   1.000
_cell.length_b   1.000
_cell.length_c   1.000
_cell.angle_alpha   90.00
_cell.angle_beta   90.00
_cell.angle_gamma   90.00
#
_symmetry.space_group_name_H-M   'P 1'
#
loop_
_entity.id
_entity.type
_entity.pdbx_description
1 polymer ?
#
loop_
_entity_poly.entity_id
_entity_poly.type
_entity_poly.pdbx_seq_one_letter_code
_entity_poly.pdbx_strand_id
1 'polypeptide(L)'
;MEGRMKENNTEKVQTRREFLRYAGSFFVSGLVVSSIYPILTSCEKDESLPPPPPGSSITIDLSEHPELKQIPSITKLSFQKPVSLTIIIKRTSTSEFVVFSAFCPHQGVELEVPSNPDGNIRCPKHFAEFSTSLSTAGFLVANPQGVKVGNLSTYHYEFDAAKNILTIKLS
;
A
#
# COMPACT_ATOMS: atom_id res chain seq x y z
N MET A 1 -25.24 46.52 47.50
CA MET A 1 -25.70 46.54 46.10
C MET A 1 -24.47 46.29 45.25
N GLU A 2 -24.40 45.06 44.73
CA GLU A 2 -23.20 44.46 44.11
C GLU A 2 -23.04 44.91 42.67
N GLY A 3 -21.87 45.44 42.36
CA GLY A 3 -21.41 45.71 40.99
C GLY A 3 -20.54 44.56 40.48
N ARG A 4 -21.09 43.76 39.57
CA ARG A 4 -20.44 42.60 38.93
C ARG A 4 -19.39 43.10 37.93
N MET A 5 -18.10 42.83 38.22
CA MET A 5 -17.00 42.99 37.27
C MET A 5 -17.11 41.94 36.16
N LYS A 6 -17.17 42.42 34.91
CA LYS A 6 -17.00 41.57 33.72
C LYS A 6 -15.53 41.46 33.43
N GLU A 7 -14.95 40.26 33.56
CA GLU A 7 -13.65 39.93 33.00
C GLU A 7 -13.76 39.81 31.50
N ASN A 8 -13.11 40.76 30.79
CA ASN A 8 -12.88 40.64 29.36
C ASN A 8 -11.64 39.77 29.14
N ASN A 9 -11.85 38.52 28.81
CA ASN A 9 -10.81 37.63 28.33
C ASN A 9 -10.51 37.97 26.87
N THR A 10 -9.52 38.86 26.63
CA THR A 10 -9.06 39.19 25.29
C THR A 10 -7.97 38.17 24.93
N GLU A 11 -8.34 37.10 24.23
CA GLU A 11 -7.35 36.23 23.58
C GLU A 11 -6.51 37.04 22.58
N LYS A 12 -5.24 37.24 22.94
CA LYS A 12 -4.26 37.89 22.05
C LYS A 12 -3.93 36.86 20.94
N VAL A 13 -4.51 37.08 19.77
CA VAL A 13 -4.09 36.41 18.54
C VAL A 13 -2.66 36.87 18.24
N GLN A 14 -1.69 35.98 18.50
CA GLN A 14 -0.30 36.24 18.13
C GLN A 14 -0.15 36.25 16.62
N THR A 15 0.23 37.38 16.06
CA THR A 15 0.46 37.50 14.62
C THR A 15 1.81 36.88 14.26
N ARG A 16 1.92 36.34 13.01
CA ARG A 16 3.15 35.71 12.47
C ARG A 16 4.40 36.60 12.60
N ARG A 17 4.23 37.92 12.68
CA ARG A 17 5.32 38.87 12.88
C ARG A 17 5.91 38.87 14.30
N GLU A 18 5.10 38.63 15.33
CA GLU A 18 5.59 38.52 16.72
C GLU A 18 6.35 37.25 16.96
N PHE A 19 5.92 36.15 16.35
CA PHE A 19 6.65 34.86 16.40
C PHE A 19 8.07 34.98 15.83
N LEU A 20 8.23 35.69 14.71
CA LEU A 20 9.55 35.90 14.09
C LEU A 20 10.48 36.83 14.88
N ARG A 21 9.95 37.74 15.67
CA ARG A 21 10.76 38.62 16.57
C ARG A 21 11.31 37.86 17.77
N TYR A 22 10.56 36.88 18.31
CA TYR A 22 11.04 36.01 19.40
C TYR A 22 12.01 34.93 18.93
N ALA A 23 11.88 34.43 17.73
CA ALA A 23 12.81 33.46 17.16
C ALA A 23 14.21 34.03 16.86
N GLY A 24 14.34 35.35 16.69
CA GLY A 24 15.60 36.03 16.39
C GLY A 24 16.50 36.33 17.59
N SER A 25 16.02 36.19 18.85
CA SER A 25 16.76 36.63 20.05
C SER A 25 17.59 35.52 20.73
N PHE A 26 17.65 34.32 20.20
CA PHE A 26 18.40 33.17 20.78
C PHE A 26 19.76 32.92 20.14
N PHE A 27 20.30 33.87 19.33
CA PHE A 27 21.61 33.72 18.70
C PHE A 27 22.72 34.52 19.41
N VAL A 28 22.81 34.48 20.73
CA VAL A 28 24.06 34.87 21.43
C VAL A 28 24.23 33.99 22.66
N SER A 29 24.79 32.82 22.46
CA SER A 29 25.70 32.15 23.39
C SER A 29 26.16 30.85 22.72
N GLY A 30 27.37 30.85 22.19
CA GLY A 30 28.02 29.66 21.67
C GLY A 30 28.12 28.60 22.75
N LEU A 31 27.89 27.33 22.36
CA LEU A 31 28.08 26.07 23.08
C LEU A 31 26.81 25.24 23.34
N VAL A 32 25.91 25.06 22.37
CA VAL A 32 25.04 23.86 22.35
C VAL A 32 24.58 23.58 20.91
N VAL A 33 25.48 23.37 19.96
CA VAL A 33 25.10 23.01 18.58
C VAL A 33 25.40 21.53 18.27
N SER A 34 25.80 20.74 19.28
CA SER A 34 26.23 19.36 19.03
C SER A 34 25.18 18.27 19.26
N SER A 35 23.95 18.61 19.70
CA SER A 35 22.96 17.61 20.11
C SER A 35 21.66 17.59 19.27
N ILE A 36 21.50 18.52 18.32
CA ILE A 36 20.23 18.64 17.55
C ILE A 36 20.34 18.02 16.14
N TYR A 37 21.54 17.64 15.70
CA TYR A 37 21.77 17.10 14.36
C TYR A 37 21.16 15.72 14.06
N PRO A 38 20.86 14.83 15.02
CA PRO A 38 20.24 13.54 14.68
C PRO A 38 18.73 13.56 14.51
N ILE A 39 18.04 14.68 14.80
CA ILE A 39 16.57 14.69 14.78
C ILE A 39 15.99 15.08 13.40
N LEU A 40 16.78 15.67 12.51
CA LEU A 40 16.32 16.12 11.18
C LEU A 40 16.66 15.16 10.05
N THR A 41 17.31 14.03 10.32
CA THR A 41 17.58 12.97 9.34
C THR A 41 16.71 11.75 9.56
N SER A 42 15.48 11.92 10.03
CA SER A 42 14.46 10.91 9.81
C SER A 42 14.07 10.96 8.33
N CYS A 43 14.94 10.46 7.48
CA CYS A 43 14.52 9.88 6.22
C CYS A 43 13.52 8.79 6.61
N GLU A 44 12.28 9.02 6.31
CA GLU A 44 11.26 8.00 6.22
C GLU A 44 11.83 6.94 5.26
N LYS A 45 12.51 5.95 5.84
CA LYS A 45 12.81 4.72 5.12
C LYS A 45 11.43 4.18 4.78
N ASP A 46 11.13 4.10 3.48
CA ASP A 46 10.14 3.17 3.00
C ASP A 46 10.44 1.85 3.73
N GLU A 47 9.63 1.51 4.73
CA GLU A 47 9.64 0.17 5.32
C GLU A 47 9.05 -0.77 4.27
N SER A 48 9.82 -1.00 3.21
CA SER A 48 9.60 -2.17 2.39
C SER A 48 9.74 -3.36 3.32
N LEU A 49 8.63 -4.02 3.59
CA LEU A 49 8.63 -5.26 4.38
C LEU A 49 9.78 -6.15 3.86
N PRO A 50 10.57 -6.75 4.75
CA PRO A 50 11.64 -7.63 4.34
C PRO A 50 11.05 -8.72 3.41
N PRO A 51 11.76 -9.10 2.35
CA PRO A 51 11.29 -10.15 1.45
C PRO A 51 10.99 -11.41 2.28
N PRO A 52 9.92 -12.15 1.92
CA PRO A 52 9.59 -13.38 2.62
C PRO A 52 10.78 -14.35 2.58
N PRO A 53 10.97 -15.15 3.65
CA PRO A 53 12.02 -16.16 3.67
C PRO A 53 11.90 -17.09 2.46
N PRO A 54 13.02 -17.56 1.88
CA PRO A 54 13.00 -18.52 0.77
C PRO A 54 12.16 -19.75 1.13
N GLY A 55 11.27 -20.16 0.22
CA GLY A 55 10.37 -21.31 0.43
C GLY A 55 9.10 -20.98 1.23
N SER A 56 8.84 -19.74 1.59
CA SER A 56 7.57 -19.33 2.20
C SER A 56 6.40 -19.58 1.25
N SER A 57 5.28 -20.03 1.80
CA SER A 57 4.04 -20.20 1.05
C SER A 57 2.84 -19.78 1.88
N ILE A 58 1.77 -19.40 1.19
CA ILE A 58 0.45 -19.14 1.77
C ILE A 58 -0.51 -20.18 1.25
N THR A 59 -1.27 -20.80 2.15
CA THR A 59 -2.29 -21.79 1.84
C THR A 59 -3.67 -21.16 2.03
N ILE A 60 -4.53 -21.31 1.03
CA ILE A 60 -5.87 -20.74 0.98
C ILE A 60 -6.86 -21.87 0.77
N ASP A 61 -7.80 -22.04 1.69
CA ASP A 61 -8.95 -22.91 1.50
C ASP A 61 -10.03 -22.12 0.75
N LEU A 62 -10.29 -22.50 -0.50
CA LEU A 62 -11.26 -21.81 -1.34
C LEU A 62 -12.70 -21.97 -0.84
N SER A 63 -12.98 -22.90 0.07
CA SER A 63 -14.31 -23.04 0.69
C SER A 63 -14.64 -21.86 1.60
N GLU A 64 -13.62 -21.23 2.19
CA GLU A 64 -13.73 -20.05 3.07
C GLU A 64 -13.83 -18.74 2.29
N HIS A 65 -13.62 -18.80 0.94
CA HIS A 65 -13.60 -17.63 0.05
C HIS A 65 -14.75 -17.66 -0.97
N PRO A 66 -15.97 -17.25 -0.57
CA PRO A 66 -17.14 -17.27 -1.45
C PRO A 66 -16.97 -16.39 -2.69
N GLU A 67 -16.15 -15.35 -2.63
CA GLU A 67 -15.81 -14.45 -3.73
C GLU A 67 -15.04 -15.14 -4.86
N LEU A 68 -14.39 -16.30 -4.58
CA LEU A 68 -13.70 -17.12 -5.58
C LEU A 68 -14.53 -18.31 -6.09
N LYS A 69 -15.80 -18.43 -5.67
CA LYS A 69 -16.69 -19.53 -6.14
C LYS A 69 -17.20 -19.32 -7.55
N GLN A 70 -17.43 -18.06 -7.94
CA GLN A 70 -17.83 -17.76 -9.32
C GLN A 70 -16.63 -17.87 -10.28
N ILE A 71 -16.90 -18.23 -11.51
CA ILE A 71 -15.88 -18.34 -12.58
C ILE A 71 -16.41 -17.61 -13.81
N PRO A 72 -15.70 -16.61 -14.34
CA PRO A 72 -14.48 -16.04 -13.78
C PRO A 72 -14.74 -15.16 -12.55
N SER A 73 -13.74 -15.04 -11.69
CA SER A 73 -13.76 -14.11 -10.56
C SER A 73 -12.39 -13.47 -10.34
N ILE A 74 -12.36 -12.31 -9.71
CA ILE A 74 -11.14 -11.62 -9.31
C ILE A 74 -11.38 -10.95 -7.97
N THR A 75 -10.47 -11.11 -7.02
CA THR A 75 -10.57 -10.54 -5.68
C THR A 75 -9.21 -10.22 -5.09
N LYS A 76 -9.19 -9.39 -4.05
CA LYS A 76 -8.01 -9.05 -3.28
C LYS A 76 -8.09 -9.71 -1.92
N LEU A 77 -7.03 -10.40 -1.51
CA LEU A 77 -6.91 -11.05 -0.22
C LEU A 77 -5.68 -10.55 0.52
N SER A 78 -5.83 -10.33 1.84
CA SER A 78 -4.76 -9.87 2.72
C SER A 78 -4.48 -10.90 3.80
N PHE A 79 -3.21 -11.22 4.02
CA PHE A 79 -2.73 -12.18 4.99
C PHE A 79 -1.80 -11.49 5.99
N GLN A 80 -1.88 -11.90 7.25
CA GLN A 80 -1.00 -11.40 8.31
C GLN A 80 0.07 -12.43 8.69
N LYS A 81 -0.17 -13.70 8.41
CA LYS A 81 0.73 -14.82 8.71
C LYS A 81 0.76 -15.80 7.54
N PRO A 82 1.87 -16.47 7.28
CA PRO A 82 3.19 -16.35 7.92
C PRO A 82 3.91 -15.03 7.62
N VAL A 83 3.44 -14.28 6.62
CA VAL A 83 3.98 -12.99 6.17
C VAL A 83 2.81 -12.03 5.96
N SER A 84 2.98 -10.76 6.30
CA SER A 84 2.01 -9.73 5.92
C SER A 84 2.11 -9.53 4.40
N LEU A 85 1.06 -9.91 3.69
CA LEU A 85 1.02 -9.88 2.22
C LEU A 85 -0.40 -9.60 1.75
N THR A 86 -0.52 -8.71 0.76
CA THR A 86 -1.77 -8.53 0.02
C THR A 86 -1.56 -8.94 -1.44
N ILE A 87 -2.45 -9.76 -1.95
CA ILE A 87 -2.41 -10.29 -3.30
C ILE A 87 -3.77 -10.13 -3.99
N ILE A 88 -3.74 -10.14 -5.32
CA ILE A 88 -4.95 -10.22 -6.15
C ILE A 88 -4.98 -11.60 -6.78
N ILE A 89 -6.11 -12.30 -6.63
CA ILE A 89 -6.32 -13.62 -7.22
C ILE A 89 -7.42 -13.52 -8.27
N LYS A 90 -7.13 -13.96 -9.48
CA LYS A 90 -8.12 -14.21 -10.53
C LYS A 90 -8.28 -15.71 -10.69
N ARG A 91 -9.51 -16.20 -10.58
CA ARG A 91 -9.87 -17.57 -10.94
C ARG A 91 -10.45 -17.55 -12.35
N THR A 92 -9.84 -18.25 -13.28
CA THR A 92 -10.23 -18.26 -14.68
C THR A 92 -11.03 -19.49 -15.07
N SER A 93 -10.77 -20.62 -14.38
CA SER A 93 -11.52 -21.88 -14.55
C SER A 93 -11.64 -22.62 -13.21
N THR A 94 -12.14 -23.83 -13.25
CA THR A 94 -12.25 -24.69 -12.07
C THR A 94 -10.91 -25.01 -11.41
N SER A 95 -9.81 -24.98 -12.18
CA SER A 95 -8.45 -25.35 -11.72
C SER A 95 -7.36 -24.34 -12.08
N GLU A 96 -7.71 -23.24 -12.78
CA GLU A 96 -6.74 -22.25 -13.23
C GLU A 96 -6.91 -20.92 -12.52
N PHE A 97 -5.80 -20.37 -12.08
CA PHE A 97 -5.71 -19.11 -11.35
C PHE A 97 -4.59 -18.25 -11.93
N VAL A 98 -4.66 -16.96 -11.65
CA VAL A 98 -3.53 -16.04 -11.74
C VAL A 98 -3.44 -15.30 -10.43
N VAL A 99 -2.24 -15.24 -9.87
CA VAL A 99 -2.00 -14.58 -8.59
C VAL A 99 -1.03 -13.42 -8.82
N PHE A 100 -1.46 -12.21 -8.50
CA PHE A 100 -0.71 -10.98 -8.69
C PHE A 100 -0.32 -10.36 -7.35
N SER A 101 0.78 -9.61 -7.35
CA SER A 101 1.02 -8.63 -6.29
C SER A 101 -0.12 -7.61 -6.27
N ALA A 102 -0.55 -7.20 -5.08
CA ALA A 102 -1.53 -6.12 -4.94
C ALA A 102 -0.89 -4.72 -4.97
N PHE A 103 0.42 -4.62 -5.17
CA PHE A 103 1.15 -3.36 -5.12
C PHE A 103 1.78 -3.00 -6.45
N CYS A 104 1.60 -1.73 -6.84
CA CYS A 104 2.15 -1.19 -8.07
C CYS A 104 3.69 -1.21 -8.07
N PRO A 105 4.34 -1.77 -9.12
CA PRO A 105 5.80 -1.86 -9.17
C PRO A 105 6.51 -0.50 -9.30
N HIS A 106 5.76 0.59 -9.53
CA HIS A 106 6.33 1.94 -9.60
C HIS A 106 6.67 2.50 -8.21
N GLN A 107 5.71 2.50 -7.27
CA GLN A 107 5.85 3.13 -5.95
C GLN A 107 5.14 2.37 -4.83
N GLY A 108 4.85 1.08 -4.99
CA GLY A 108 4.22 0.28 -3.95
C GLY A 108 2.79 0.68 -3.57
N VAL A 109 2.12 1.50 -4.40
CA VAL A 109 0.72 1.89 -4.13
C VAL A 109 -0.18 0.68 -4.33
N GLU A 110 -1.12 0.47 -3.43
CA GLU A 110 -2.09 -0.61 -3.52
C GLU A 110 -2.98 -0.44 -4.75
N LEU A 111 -3.15 -1.51 -5.52
CA LEU A 111 -3.85 -1.54 -6.79
C LEU A 111 -5.36 -1.72 -6.61
N GLU A 112 -6.13 -1.19 -7.54
CA GLU A 112 -7.58 -1.38 -7.65
C GLU A 112 -7.88 -2.63 -8.48
N VAL A 113 -8.80 -3.45 -7.96
CA VAL A 113 -9.32 -4.64 -8.63
C VAL A 113 -10.49 -4.22 -9.51
N PRO A 114 -10.55 -4.66 -10.77
CA PRO A 114 -11.69 -4.34 -11.64
C PRO A 114 -12.96 -5.03 -11.15
N SER A 115 -14.11 -4.38 -11.32
CA SER A 115 -15.42 -4.97 -11.02
C SER A 115 -15.81 -6.09 -12.00
N ASN A 116 -15.31 -6.02 -13.25
CA ASN A 116 -15.40 -7.10 -14.22
C ASN A 116 -14.12 -7.94 -14.15
N PRO A 117 -14.18 -9.26 -13.92
CA PRO A 117 -13.01 -10.13 -13.87
C PRO A 117 -12.11 -10.10 -15.11
N ASP A 118 -12.61 -9.70 -16.26
CA ASP A 118 -11.84 -9.56 -17.50
C ASP A 118 -11.27 -8.15 -17.71
N GLY A 119 -11.53 -7.23 -16.79
CA GLY A 119 -10.93 -5.90 -16.78
C GLY A 119 -9.46 -5.92 -16.32
N ASN A 120 -8.78 -4.79 -16.50
CA ASN A 120 -7.40 -4.62 -16.07
C ASN A 120 -7.32 -4.21 -14.59
N ILE A 121 -6.27 -4.66 -13.91
CA ILE A 121 -5.88 -4.13 -12.59
C ILE A 121 -5.31 -2.74 -12.80
N ARG A 122 -5.72 -1.76 -11.97
CA ARG A 122 -5.37 -0.35 -12.17
C ARG A 122 -4.65 0.24 -10.95
N CYS A 123 -3.64 1.05 -11.22
CA CYS A 123 -2.99 1.85 -10.18
C CYS A 123 -3.75 3.18 -9.99
N PRO A 124 -4.27 3.51 -8.81
CA PRO A 124 -5.05 4.73 -8.58
C PRO A 124 -4.20 6.01 -8.69
N LYS A 125 -2.87 5.92 -8.53
CA LYS A 125 -2.00 7.09 -8.48
C LYS A 125 -1.64 7.65 -9.86
N HIS A 126 -1.23 6.79 -10.80
CA HIS A 126 -0.80 7.21 -12.14
C HIS A 126 -1.55 6.50 -13.26
N PHE A 127 -2.60 5.77 -12.91
CA PHE A 127 -3.53 5.10 -13.84
C PHE A 127 -2.85 4.08 -14.78
N ALA A 128 -1.70 3.55 -14.37
CA ALA A 128 -1.12 2.41 -15.04
C ALA A 128 -2.05 1.19 -14.91
N GLU A 129 -2.27 0.47 -16.01
CA GLU A 129 -3.13 -0.71 -16.05
C GLU A 129 -2.34 -1.95 -16.41
N PHE A 130 -2.71 -3.06 -15.76
CA PHE A 130 -2.04 -4.35 -15.91
C PHE A 130 -3.05 -5.41 -16.34
N SER A 131 -2.66 -6.20 -17.34
CA SER A 131 -3.51 -7.25 -17.89
C SER A 131 -3.82 -8.35 -16.88
N THR A 132 -5.08 -8.80 -16.87
CA THR A 132 -5.53 -9.97 -16.11
C THR A 132 -5.71 -11.21 -16.98
N SER A 133 -5.43 -11.13 -18.28
CA SER A 133 -5.48 -12.28 -19.20
C SER A 133 -4.38 -13.27 -18.89
N LEU A 134 -4.67 -14.58 -18.95
CA LEU A 134 -3.69 -15.65 -18.67
C LEU A 134 -2.41 -15.52 -19.50
N SER A 135 -2.54 -15.24 -20.79
CA SER A 135 -1.38 -15.16 -21.71
C SER A 135 -0.49 -13.93 -21.51
N THR A 136 -1.03 -12.87 -20.90
CA THR A 136 -0.34 -11.59 -20.68
C THR A 136 -0.46 -11.12 -19.23
N ALA A 137 -0.64 -12.06 -18.31
CA ALA A 137 -0.86 -11.74 -16.90
C ALA A 137 0.23 -10.82 -16.34
N GLY A 138 -0.20 -9.69 -15.77
CA GLY A 138 0.67 -8.68 -15.20
C GLY A 138 1.35 -7.75 -16.21
N PHE A 139 1.23 -7.95 -17.51
CA PHE A 139 1.82 -7.04 -18.49
C PHE A 139 1.18 -5.66 -18.39
N LEU A 140 2.02 -4.62 -18.47
CA LEU A 140 1.57 -3.25 -18.56
C LEU A 140 0.86 -3.02 -19.90
N VAL A 141 -0.42 -2.65 -19.86
CA VAL A 141 -1.26 -2.45 -21.06
C VAL A 141 -1.64 -0.99 -21.28
N ALA A 142 -1.63 -0.16 -20.23
CA ALA A 142 -1.83 1.27 -20.33
C ALA A 142 -0.97 2.04 -19.34
N ASN A 143 -0.44 3.18 -19.77
CA ASN A 143 0.38 4.06 -18.95
C ASN A 143 0.15 5.52 -19.36
N PRO A 144 -1.03 6.09 -19.07
CA PRO A 144 -1.44 7.39 -19.60
C PRO A 144 -0.58 8.56 -19.13
N GLN A 145 0.10 8.42 -17.97
CA GLN A 145 0.99 9.46 -17.46
C GLN A 145 2.47 9.24 -17.82
N GLY A 146 2.79 8.19 -18.57
CA GLY A 146 4.14 7.93 -19.06
C GLY A 146 5.20 7.69 -17.96
N VAL A 147 4.78 7.30 -16.73
CA VAL A 147 5.71 7.04 -15.62
C VAL A 147 6.51 5.76 -15.91
N LYS A 148 7.76 5.72 -15.41
CA LYS A 148 8.58 4.51 -15.54
C LYS A 148 8.02 3.41 -14.62
N VAL A 149 7.31 2.44 -15.20
CA VAL A 149 6.70 1.33 -14.49
C VAL A 149 6.96 0.02 -15.25
N GLY A 150 7.31 -1.04 -14.53
CA GLY A 150 7.46 -2.38 -15.07
C GLY A 150 6.15 -3.17 -15.08
N ASN A 151 6.23 -4.43 -15.48
CA ASN A 151 5.11 -5.36 -15.38
C ASN A 151 4.80 -5.68 -13.90
N LEU A 152 3.53 -5.97 -13.63
CA LEU A 152 3.09 -6.40 -12.31
C LEU A 152 3.58 -7.83 -12.03
N SER A 153 4.16 -8.04 -10.86
CA SER A 153 4.64 -9.35 -10.45
C SER A 153 3.49 -10.34 -10.25
N THR A 154 3.72 -11.58 -10.68
CA THR A 154 2.83 -12.71 -10.45
C THR A 154 3.51 -13.74 -9.56
N TYR A 155 2.72 -14.53 -8.84
CA TYR A 155 3.21 -15.61 -7.97
C TYR A 155 2.90 -16.97 -8.58
N HIS A 156 3.80 -17.91 -8.40
CA HIS A 156 3.55 -19.32 -8.70
C HIS A 156 2.56 -19.91 -7.69
N TYR A 157 1.72 -20.82 -8.15
CA TYR A 157 0.76 -21.50 -7.29
C TYR A 157 0.70 -23.00 -7.59
N GLU A 158 0.18 -23.74 -6.62
CA GLU A 158 -0.22 -25.16 -6.76
C GLU A 158 -1.68 -25.26 -6.29
N PHE A 159 -2.50 -26.00 -6.99
CA PHE A 159 -3.91 -26.19 -6.63
C PHE A 159 -4.22 -27.67 -6.42
N ASP A 160 -4.66 -28.03 -5.21
CA ASP A 160 -5.18 -29.35 -4.86
C ASP A 160 -6.72 -29.33 -5.00
N ALA A 161 -7.21 -29.82 -6.13
CA ALA A 161 -8.64 -29.84 -6.42
C ALA A 161 -9.43 -30.78 -5.49
N ALA A 162 -8.80 -31.86 -4.97
CA ALA A 162 -9.47 -32.80 -4.06
C ALA A 162 -9.73 -32.14 -2.68
N LYS A 163 -8.84 -31.28 -2.23
CA LYS A 163 -8.96 -30.55 -0.96
C LYS A 163 -9.51 -29.13 -1.12
N ASN A 164 -9.65 -28.65 -2.36
CA ASN A 164 -10.01 -27.28 -2.68
C ASN A 164 -9.03 -26.23 -2.09
N ILE A 165 -7.73 -26.59 -2.10
CA ILE A 165 -6.67 -25.79 -1.50
C ILE A 165 -5.77 -25.20 -2.58
N LEU A 166 -5.57 -23.87 -2.53
CA LEU A 166 -4.62 -23.11 -3.33
C LEU A 166 -3.39 -22.77 -2.49
N THR A 167 -2.20 -23.21 -2.91
CA THR A 167 -0.92 -22.90 -2.26
C THR A 167 -0.13 -21.93 -3.14
N ILE A 168 0.20 -20.76 -2.63
CA ILE A 168 0.94 -19.72 -3.34
C ILE A 168 2.38 -19.72 -2.85
N LYS A 169 3.35 -19.77 -3.78
CA LYS A 169 4.78 -19.72 -3.51
C LYS A 169 5.26 -18.29 -3.51
N LEU A 170 5.94 -17.85 -2.44
CA LEU A 170 6.39 -16.47 -2.25
C LEU A 170 7.85 -16.23 -2.63
N SER A 171 8.48 -17.20 -3.27
CA SER A 171 9.90 -17.13 -3.72
C SER A 171 9.98 -16.96 -5.21
#